data_02c311dd5b205886a2a045bf6a366f51
#
_entry.id   02c311dd5b205886a2a045bf6a366f51
#
_cell.length_a   1.000
_cell.length_b   1.000
_cell.length_c   1.000
_cell.angle_alpha   90.00
_cell.angle_beta   90.00
_cell.angle_gamma   90.00
#
_symmetry.space_group_name_H-M   'P 1'
#
loop_
_entity.id
_entity.type
_entity.pdbx_description
1 polymer ?
#
loop_
_entity_poly.entity_id
_entity_poly.type
_entity_poly.pdbx_seq_one_letter_code
_entity_poly.pdbx_strand_id
1 'polypeptide(L)'
;MGNVFRRSSGRGWRLRQRSMALWPSWVCALQRQEPELILETPLLQLADGDETLGRMRKLADTRSACGLSLLERHQLQALWPGVTHGGLLSERDGRINPLVLLKALRKALADLPVTGVAAAVETIRRAKPGQGGGWRLGCHDGSCLHQDTVVICAALNSPALLEPLGHPRPMQPVLGQALRLEITSGPTDWMSWPAVLVHRGYNLIPDGHGHVLLGATVEPGERSEPEPLQLMRHLEDSAPEWLRNAKVLEHWSGLRARPVERPAPLLERLEPGLLLATGHYRNGVLLTPATAEWVEQHLEDSVSMITRS
;
A
#
# COMPACT_ATOMS: atom_id res chain seq x y z
N MET A 1 -6.36 -4.44 -1.01
CA MET A 1 -7.72 -4.68 -0.48
C MET A 1 -8.54 -3.39 -0.57
N GLY A 2 -9.17 -3.17 -1.70
CA GLY A 2 -10.03 -2.02 -1.99
C GLY A 2 -11.49 -2.34 -1.66
N ASN A 3 -12.09 -3.24 -2.44
CA ASN A 3 -13.50 -3.59 -2.33
C ASN A 3 -13.82 -4.47 -1.11
N VAL A 4 -12.87 -5.32 -0.65
CA VAL A 4 -13.01 -6.12 0.58
C VAL A 4 -12.82 -5.32 1.87
N PHE A 5 -12.65 -4.00 1.79
CA PHE A 5 -12.50 -3.15 2.97
C PHE A 5 -13.77 -3.13 3.81
N ARG A 6 -13.64 -3.36 5.12
CA ARG A 6 -14.76 -3.59 6.04
C ARG A 6 -15.77 -2.42 6.12
N ARG A 7 -15.30 -1.16 6.04
CA ARG A 7 -16.18 0.01 6.10
C ARG A 7 -16.72 0.36 4.71
N SER A 8 -17.99 0.78 4.66
CA SER A 8 -18.68 1.22 3.43
C SER A 8 -18.87 2.74 3.34
N SER A 9 -18.24 3.49 4.24
CA SER A 9 -18.37 4.95 4.32
C SER A 9 -17.10 5.60 4.87
N GLY A 10 -17.07 6.92 4.86
CA GLY A 10 -15.98 7.73 5.37
C GLY A 10 -14.84 7.91 4.38
N ARG A 11 -13.84 8.76 4.76
CA ARG A 11 -12.71 9.16 3.91
C ARG A 11 -11.90 7.96 3.40
N GLY A 12 -11.59 7.01 4.28
CA GLY A 12 -10.79 5.83 3.91
C GLY A 12 -11.47 4.93 2.86
N TRP A 13 -12.80 4.84 2.89
CA TRP A 13 -13.57 4.15 1.86
C TRP A 13 -13.54 4.91 0.53
N ARG A 14 -13.83 6.22 0.54
CA ARG A 14 -13.82 7.05 -0.67
C ARG A 14 -12.47 7.01 -1.40
N LEU A 15 -11.36 7.12 -0.65
CA LEU A 15 -10.02 7.01 -1.23
C LEU A 15 -9.77 5.64 -1.89
N ARG A 16 -10.22 4.55 -1.25
CA ARG A 16 -10.09 3.21 -1.84
C ARG A 16 -10.91 3.07 -3.11
N GLN A 17 -12.17 3.47 -3.09
CA GLN A 17 -13.03 3.42 -4.28
C GLN A 17 -12.41 4.22 -5.43
N ARG A 18 -11.93 5.45 -5.14
CA ARG A 18 -11.29 6.28 -6.18
C ARG A 18 -10.03 5.63 -6.72
N SER A 19 -9.15 5.13 -5.87
CA SER A 19 -7.95 4.41 -6.31
C SER A 19 -8.27 3.19 -7.14
N MET A 20 -9.23 2.36 -6.71
CA MET A 20 -9.65 1.17 -7.46
C MET A 20 -10.18 1.53 -8.85
N ALA A 21 -10.88 2.66 -8.98
CA ALA A 21 -11.35 3.15 -10.27
C ALA A 21 -10.21 3.67 -11.17
N LEU A 22 -9.15 4.21 -10.60
CA LEU A 22 -8.01 4.78 -11.33
C LEU A 22 -6.97 3.73 -11.74
N TRP A 23 -6.80 2.65 -10.96
CA TRP A 23 -5.74 1.68 -11.19
C TRP A 23 -5.70 1.11 -12.62
N PRO A 24 -6.82 0.72 -13.25
CA PRO A 24 -6.77 0.16 -14.62
C PRO A 24 -6.16 1.14 -15.64
N SER A 25 -6.53 2.41 -15.59
CA SER A 25 -5.98 3.43 -16.50
C SER A 25 -4.51 3.73 -16.20
N TRP A 26 -4.10 3.74 -14.93
CA TRP A 26 -2.70 3.92 -14.54
C TRP A 26 -1.82 2.77 -15.03
N VAL A 27 -2.27 1.52 -14.85
CA VAL A 27 -1.53 0.36 -15.35
C VAL A 27 -1.41 0.43 -16.86
N CYS A 28 -2.49 0.69 -17.58
CA CYS A 28 -2.47 0.83 -19.04
C CYS A 28 -1.49 1.92 -19.52
N ALA A 29 -1.44 3.05 -18.84
CA ALA A 29 -0.49 4.12 -19.17
C ALA A 29 0.97 3.73 -18.90
N LEU A 30 1.23 3.11 -17.74
CA LEU A 30 2.57 2.71 -17.31
C LEU A 30 3.11 1.49 -18.06
N GLN A 31 2.25 0.61 -18.59
CA GLN A 31 2.65 -0.50 -19.45
C GLN A 31 3.37 -0.06 -20.73
N ARG A 32 3.17 1.16 -21.18
CA ARG A 32 3.95 1.73 -22.29
C ARG A 32 5.44 1.81 -21.98
N GLN A 33 5.79 2.01 -20.70
CA GLN A 33 7.16 2.11 -20.19
C GLN A 33 7.69 0.77 -19.67
N GLU A 34 6.79 -0.05 -19.12
CA GLU A 34 7.12 -1.34 -18.52
C GLU A 34 6.02 -2.37 -18.82
N PRO A 35 6.14 -3.12 -19.94
CA PRO A 35 5.12 -4.11 -20.35
C PRO A 35 4.85 -5.22 -19.33
N GLU A 36 5.81 -5.50 -18.46
CA GLU A 36 5.68 -6.50 -17.39
C GLU A 36 4.78 -6.05 -16.23
N LEU A 37 4.37 -4.76 -16.20
CA LEU A 37 3.48 -4.25 -15.17
C LEU A 37 2.06 -4.77 -15.38
N ILE A 38 1.60 -5.63 -14.49
CA ILE A 38 0.28 -6.25 -14.56
C ILE A 38 -0.46 -6.01 -13.24
N LEU A 39 -1.75 -5.71 -13.34
CA LEU A 39 -2.70 -5.77 -12.24
C LEU A 39 -3.31 -7.16 -12.23
N GLU A 40 -2.81 -8.00 -11.34
CA GLU A 40 -3.24 -9.40 -11.22
C GLU A 40 -4.44 -9.51 -10.26
N THR A 41 -5.47 -10.21 -10.69
CA THR A 41 -6.68 -10.51 -9.92
C THR A 41 -7.01 -12.02 -10.08
N PRO A 42 -7.88 -12.61 -9.29
CA PRO A 42 -8.66 -12.07 -8.18
C PRO A 42 -7.93 -12.13 -6.83
N LEU A 43 -8.56 -11.57 -5.80
CA LEU A 43 -8.22 -11.81 -4.40
C LEU A 43 -9.28 -12.71 -3.77
N LEU A 44 -8.82 -13.74 -3.06
CA LEU A 44 -9.67 -14.63 -2.26
C LEU A 44 -9.29 -14.49 -0.77
N GLN A 45 -10.27 -14.20 0.06
CA GLN A 45 -10.10 -14.18 1.51
C GLN A 45 -10.84 -15.36 2.15
N LEU A 46 -10.11 -16.24 2.84
CA LEU A 46 -10.70 -17.36 3.60
C LEU A 46 -11.29 -16.87 4.92
N ALA A 47 -12.45 -17.40 5.29
CA ALA A 47 -13.01 -17.16 6.61
C ALA A 47 -12.33 -18.05 7.65
N ASP A 48 -12.06 -17.49 8.82
CA ASP A 48 -11.44 -18.16 9.97
C ASP A 48 -12.46 -18.60 11.03
N GLY A 49 -13.76 -18.34 10.78
CA GLY A 49 -14.87 -18.71 11.67
C GLY A 49 -16.20 -18.16 11.14
N ASP A 50 -17.28 -18.57 11.79
CA ASP A 50 -18.66 -18.21 11.42
C ASP A 50 -18.91 -16.70 11.45
N GLU A 51 -18.36 -15.99 12.43
CA GLU A 51 -18.48 -14.54 12.51
C GLU A 51 -17.84 -13.83 11.30
N THR A 52 -16.64 -14.28 10.92
CA THR A 52 -15.94 -13.75 9.75
C THR A 52 -16.70 -14.08 8.47
N LEU A 53 -17.22 -15.31 8.33
CA LEU A 53 -18.04 -15.71 7.19
C LEU A 53 -19.33 -14.88 7.11
N GLY A 54 -19.99 -14.63 8.24
CA GLY A 54 -21.18 -13.78 8.29
C GLY A 54 -20.91 -12.34 7.85
N ARG A 55 -19.74 -11.79 8.20
CA ARG A 55 -19.29 -10.46 7.71
C ARG A 55 -19.00 -10.47 6.21
N MET A 56 -18.37 -11.52 5.71
CA MET A 56 -18.06 -11.69 4.29
C MET A 56 -19.34 -11.80 3.45
N ARG A 57 -20.35 -12.53 3.94
CA ARG A 57 -21.68 -12.63 3.29
C ARG A 57 -22.31 -11.25 3.14
N LYS A 58 -22.36 -10.44 4.22
CA LYS A 58 -22.87 -9.06 4.15
C LYS A 58 -22.11 -8.19 3.15
N LEU A 59 -20.79 -8.38 3.03
CA LEU A 59 -20.01 -7.65 2.02
C LEU A 59 -20.34 -8.11 0.61
N ALA A 60 -20.45 -9.40 0.34
CA ALA A 60 -20.84 -9.95 -0.95
C ALA A 60 -22.22 -9.43 -1.36
N ASP A 61 -23.22 -9.49 -0.46
CA ASP A 61 -24.58 -9.02 -0.72
C ASP A 61 -24.63 -7.52 -1.07
N THR A 62 -23.87 -6.71 -0.32
CA THR A 62 -23.91 -5.25 -0.48
C THR A 62 -23.00 -4.71 -1.58
N ARG A 63 -22.05 -5.52 -2.08
CA ARG A 63 -21.03 -5.11 -3.07
C ARG A 63 -20.88 -6.09 -4.22
N SER A 64 -21.92 -6.82 -4.55
CA SER A 64 -21.93 -7.72 -5.73
C SER A 64 -21.57 -6.96 -7.02
N ALA A 65 -22.07 -5.73 -7.19
CA ALA A 65 -21.71 -4.84 -8.30
C ALA A 65 -20.22 -4.47 -8.35
N CYS A 66 -19.48 -4.63 -7.24
CA CYS A 66 -18.02 -4.45 -7.18
C CYS A 66 -17.25 -5.75 -7.49
N GLY A 67 -17.94 -6.82 -7.89
CA GLY A 67 -17.34 -8.13 -8.19
C GLY A 67 -17.00 -8.92 -6.92
N LEU A 68 -17.78 -8.74 -5.82
CA LEU A 68 -17.67 -9.56 -4.63
C LEU A 68 -18.69 -10.71 -4.67
N SER A 69 -18.22 -11.91 -4.39
CA SER A 69 -19.05 -13.11 -4.25
C SER A 69 -18.57 -13.99 -3.09
N LEU A 70 -19.50 -14.71 -2.48
CA LEU A 70 -19.19 -15.69 -1.46
C LEU A 70 -18.91 -17.04 -2.12
N LEU A 71 -17.83 -17.69 -1.72
CA LEU A 71 -17.53 -19.08 -2.09
C LEU A 71 -17.80 -19.98 -0.88
N GLU A 72 -18.52 -21.08 -1.15
CA GLU A 72 -18.83 -22.07 -0.13
C GLU A 72 -17.61 -22.98 0.13
N ARG A 73 -17.58 -23.61 1.30
CA ARG A 73 -16.49 -24.49 1.72
C ARG A 73 -16.10 -25.52 0.65
N HIS A 74 -17.08 -26.19 0.06
CA HIS A 74 -16.82 -27.27 -0.92
C HIS A 74 -16.11 -26.78 -2.19
N GLN A 75 -16.31 -25.51 -2.57
CA GLN A 75 -15.65 -24.90 -3.73
C GLN A 75 -14.18 -24.58 -3.45
N LEU A 76 -13.79 -24.47 -2.18
CA LEU A 76 -12.44 -24.11 -1.75
C LEU A 76 -11.57 -25.31 -1.37
N GLN A 77 -12.15 -26.51 -1.21
CA GLN A 77 -11.43 -27.69 -0.74
C GLN A 77 -10.27 -28.14 -1.63
N ALA A 78 -10.41 -27.96 -2.94
CA ALA A 78 -9.35 -28.29 -3.90
C ALA A 78 -8.18 -27.29 -3.80
N LEU A 79 -8.50 -26.01 -3.61
CA LEU A 79 -7.52 -24.92 -3.47
C LEU A 79 -6.81 -24.94 -2.11
N TRP A 80 -7.59 -25.15 -1.04
CA TRP A 80 -7.10 -25.13 0.34
C TRP A 80 -7.61 -26.34 1.09
N PRO A 81 -6.89 -27.48 1.05
CA PRO A 81 -7.22 -28.66 1.81
C PRO A 81 -7.29 -28.35 3.31
N GLY A 82 -8.36 -28.76 3.98
CA GLY A 82 -8.58 -28.45 5.40
C GLY A 82 -9.32 -27.14 5.66
N VAL A 83 -9.78 -26.43 4.62
CA VAL A 83 -10.68 -25.27 4.80
C VAL A 83 -11.93 -25.68 5.59
N THR A 84 -12.25 -24.94 6.65
CA THR A 84 -13.38 -25.23 7.54
C THR A 84 -14.62 -24.41 7.19
N HIS A 85 -14.45 -23.26 6.59
CA HIS A 85 -15.48 -22.30 6.23
C HIS A 85 -15.38 -21.91 4.76
N GLY A 86 -16.29 -21.06 4.30
CA GLY A 86 -16.21 -20.45 2.97
C GLY A 86 -15.21 -19.31 2.90
N GLY A 87 -15.34 -18.50 1.86
CA GLY A 87 -14.48 -17.34 1.64
C GLY A 87 -15.15 -16.25 0.80
N LEU A 88 -14.52 -15.08 0.77
CA LEU A 88 -14.94 -13.94 -0.03
C LEU A 88 -14.01 -13.80 -1.23
N LEU A 89 -14.54 -13.96 -2.42
CA LEU A 89 -13.85 -13.68 -3.69
C LEU A 89 -14.08 -12.23 -4.07
N SER A 90 -13.03 -11.54 -4.48
CA SER A 90 -13.10 -10.23 -5.12
C SER A 90 -12.44 -10.30 -6.49
N GLU A 91 -13.21 -10.21 -7.54
CA GLU A 91 -12.71 -10.25 -8.92
C GLU A 91 -11.86 -9.03 -9.29
N ARG A 92 -12.02 -7.91 -8.56
CA ARG A 92 -11.35 -6.64 -8.84
C ARG A 92 -10.26 -6.27 -7.85
N ASP A 93 -10.20 -6.90 -6.68
CA ASP A 93 -9.04 -6.80 -5.80
C ASP A 93 -7.97 -7.82 -6.24
N GLY A 94 -6.71 -7.46 -6.00
CA GLY A 94 -5.60 -8.30 -6.37
C GLY A 94 -4.27 -7.69 -5.95
N ARG A 95 -3.27 -7.82 -6.80
CA ARG A 95 -1.92 -7.32 -6.57
C ARG A 95 -1.34 -6.61 -7.78
N ILE A 96 -0.35 -5.80 -7.52
CA ILE A 96 0.61 -5.28 -8.49
C ILE A 96 2.01 -5.52 -7.91
N ASN A 97 2.98 -5.93 -8.73
CA ASN A 97 4.34 -6.07 -8.27
C ASN A 97 4.94 -4.68 -7.99
N PRO A 98 5.28 -4.35 -6.72
CA PRO A 98 5.74 -3.01 -6.37
C PRO A 98 7.11 -2.64 -6.98
N LEU A 99 7.97 -3.61 -7.25
CA LEU A 99 9.29 -3.36 -7.87
C LEU A 99 9.12 -3.00 -9.35
N VAL A 100 8.26 -3.72 -10.06
CA VAL A 100 7.91 -3.43 -11.45
C VAL A 100 7.19 -2.09 -11.56
N LEU A 101 6.28 -1.79 -10.61
CA LEU A 101 5.60 -0.49 -10.54
C LEU A 101 6.59 0.66 -10.35
N LEU A 102 7.54 0.54 -9.41
CA LEU A 102 8.55 1.57 -9.17
C LEU A 102 9.46 1.77 -10.38
N LYS A 103 9.81 0.68 -11.09
CA LYS A 103 10.58 0.74 -12.34
C LYS A 103 9.79 1.49 -13.43
N ALA A 104 8.51 1.17 -13.59
CA ALA A 104 7.62 1.86 -14.54
C ALA A 104 7.49 3.35 -14.24
N LEU A 105 7.26 3.72 -12.97
CA LEU A 105 7.16 5.11 -12.54
C LEU A 105 8.47 5.89 -12.77
N ARG A 106 9.63 5.28 -12.50
CA ARG A 106 10.93 5.93 -12.77
C ARG A 106 11.14 6.18 -14.26
N LYS A 107 10.79 5.23 -15.11
CA LYS A 107 10.86 5.42 -16.57
C LYS A 107 9.92 6.51 -17.03
N ALA A 108 8.67 6.51 -16.55
CA ALA A 108 7.70 7.57 -16.88
C ALA A 108 8.16 8.96 -16.43
N LEU A 109 8.79 9.07 -15.26
CA LEU A 109 9.36 10.33 -14.78
C LEU A 109 10.52 10.84 -15.64
N ALA A 110 11.32 9.94 -16.22
CA ALA A 110 12.44 10.33 -17.09
C ALA A 110 11.98 11.00 -18.40
N ASP A 111 10.75 10.74 -18.84
CA ASP A 111 10.15 11.35 -20.04
C ASP A 111 9.47 12.71 -19.74
N LEU A 112 9.45 13.13 -18.48
CA LEU A 112 8.85 14.40 -18.04
C LEU A 112 9.93 15.45 -17.70
N PRO A 113 9.62 16.75 -17.78
CA PRO A 113 10.53 17.81 -17.38
C PRO A 113 10.68 17.88 -15.85
N VAL A 114 11.15 16.79 -15.25
CA VAL A 114 11.35 16.65 -13.79
C VAL A 114 12.84 16.62 -13.49
N THR A 115 13.30 17.48 -12.57
CA THR A 115 14.68 17.46 -12.08
C THR A 115 14.78 16.56 -10.85
N GLY A 116 15.52 15.47 -10.97
CA GLY A 116 15.88 14.60 -9.84
C GLY A 116 17.05 15.19 -9.05
N VAL A 117 16.87 15.36 -7.73
CA VAL A 117 17.93 15.82 -6.83
C VAL A 117 18.27 14.68 -5.87
N ALA A 118 19.51 14.18 -5.94
CA ALA A 118 20.01 13.09 -5.10
C ALA A 118 20.54 13.62 -3.75
N ALA A 119 19.71 14.38 -3.04
CA ALA A 119 20.03 14.93 -1.72
C ALA A 119 18.86 14.76 -0.75
N ALA A 120 19.16 14.52 0.52
CA ALA A 120 18.17 14.49 1.58
C ALA A 120 17.85 15.90 2.06
N VAL A 121 16.56 16.27 2.05
CA VAL A 121 16.09 17.51 2.67
C VAL A 121 16.03 17.33 4.19
N GLU A 122 16.77 18.15 4.92
CA GLU A 122 16.80 18.14 6.40
C GLU A 122 15.97 19.26 7.02
N THR A 123 15.81 20.38 6.31
CA THR A 123 15.05 21.52 6.83
C THR A 123 14.15 22.14 5.78
N ILE A 124 12.98 22.58 6.23
CA ILE A 124 12.04 23.38 5.43
C ILE A 124 11.79 24.67 6.20
N ARG A 125 11.89 25.82 5.52
CA ARG A 125 11.66 27.13 6.11
C ARG A 125 10.87 28.01 5.15
N ARG A 126 10.05 28.90 5.70
CA ARG A 126 9.39 29.94 4.89
C ARG A 126 10.46 30.90 4.35
N ALA A 127 10.35 31.28 3.08
CA ALA A 127 11.20 32.32 2.53
C ALA A 127 10.96 33.66 3.25
N LYS A 128 11.99 34.50 3.35
CA LYS A 128 11.86 35.80 3.99
C LYS A 128 11.04 36.76 3.11
N PRO A 129 10.27 37.69 3.68
CA PRO A 129 9.65 38.77 2.93
C PRO A 129 10.68 39.49 2.04
N GLY A 130 10.36 39.69 0.78
CA GLY A 130 11.28 40.30 -0.19
C GLY A 130 12.19 39.33 -0.96
N GLN A 131 12.15 38.02 -0.67
CA GLN A 131 12.88 36.97 -1.41
C GLN A 131 11.97 36.14 -2.33
N GLY A 132 10.91 36.70 -2.85
CA GLY A 132 10.02 36.04 -3.84
C GLY A 132 8.94 35.14 -3.26
N GLY A 133 8.81 35.01 -1.94
CA GLY A 133 7.85 34.08 -1.29
C GLY A 133 8.27 32.61 -1.36
N GLY A 134 7.37 31.70 -0.96
CA GLY A 134 7.57 30.25 -1.07
C GLY A 134 8.41 29.63 0.07
N TRP A 135 9.15 28.60 -0.25
CA TRP A 135 9.82 27.70 0.67
C TRP A 135 11.31 27.54 0.36
N ARG A 136 12.12 27.51 1.38
CA ARG A 136 13.55 27.20 1.31
C ARG A 136 13.81 25.82 1.91
N LEU A 137 14.41 24.93 1.13
CA LEU A 137 14.76 23.57 1.51
C LEU A 137 16.28 23.49 1.71
N GLY A 138 16.71 23.15 2.90
CA GLY A 138 18.13 22.89 3.19
C GLY A 138 18.40 21.40 3.09
N CYS A 139 19.39 21.02 2.30
CA CYS A 139 19.79 19.64 2.08
C CYS A 139 21.01 19.26 2.92
N HIS A 140 21.18 17.95 3.15
CA HIS A 140 22.31 17.37 3.90
C HIS A 140 23.68 17.75 3.33
N ASP A 141 23.80 17.86 2.02
CA ASP A 141 25.04 18.22 1.32
C ASP A 141 25.36 19.72 1.35
N GLY A 142 24.60 20.50 2.11
CA GLY A 142 24.73 21.96 2.22
C GLY A 142 24.05 22.72 1.07
N SER A 143 23.52 22.06 0.07
CA SER A 143 22.76 22.71 -1.00
C SER A 143 21.43 23.27 -0.49
N CYS A 144 20.88 24.23 -1.20
CA CYS A 144 19.62 24.87 -0.86
C CYS A 144 18.75 25.05 -2.09
N LEU A 145 17.49 24.61 -2.00
CA LEU A 145 16.49 24.75 -3.05
C LEU A 145 15.45 25.80 -2.64
N HIS A 146 14.92 26.54 -3.58
CA HIS A 146 13.81 27.47 -3.39
C HIS A 146 12.64 27.03 -4.29
N GLN A 147 11.48 26.91 -3.69
CA GLN A 147 10.29 26.41 -4.37
C GLN A 147 9.03 27.15 -3.89
N ASP A 148 8.11 27.44 -4.78
CA ASP A 148 6.84 28.06 -4.45
C ASP A 148 5.92 27.09 -3.70
N THR A 149 6.00 25.81 -4.05
CA THR A 149 5.20 24.76 -3.44
C THR A 149 6.04 23.53 -3.10
N VAL A 150 5.78 22.97 -1.93
CA VAL A 150 6.43 21.75 -1.40
C VAL A 150 5.38 20.72 -1.06
N VAL A 151 5.60 19.48 -1.51
CA VAL A 151 4.80 18.31 -1.11
C VAL A 151 5.68 17.38 -0.28
N ILE A 152 5.34 17.18 0.99
CA ILE A 152 6.09 16.31 1.90
C ILE A 152 5.56 14.89 1.81
N CYS A 153 6.41 13.97 1.31
CA CYS A 153 6.12 12.53 1.18
C CYS A 153 7.12 11.66 1.97
N ALA A 154 7.75 12.21 3.01
CA ALA A 154 8.95 11.65 3.65
C ALA A 154 8.66 10.55 4.71
N ALA A 155 7.44 10.00 4.77
CA ALA A 155 7.06 8.90 5.67
C ALA A 155 7.49 9.15 7.13
N LEU A 156 8.33 8.29 7.71
CA LEU A 156 8.82 8.41 9.10
C LEU A 156 9.67 9.66 9.34
N ASN A 157 10.24 10.26 8.31
CA ASN A 157 11.02 11.49 8.42
C ASN A 157 10.17 12.77 8.32
N SER A 158 8.88 12.66 8.01
CA SER A 158 7.98 13.81 7.91
C SER A 158 7.86 14.62 9.19
N PRO A 159 7.81 14.02 10.41
CA PRO A 159 7.72 14.79 11.67
C PRO A 159 8.88 15.77 11.85
N ALA A 160 10.10 15.36 11.59
CA ALA A 160 11.29 16.21 11.75
C ALA A 160 11.27 17.45 10.83
N LEU A 161 10.67 17.34 9.65
CA LEU A 161 10.50 18.44 8.71
C LEU A 161 9.36 19.40 9.11
N LEU A 162 8.34 18.87 9.79
CA LEU A 162 7.11 19.60 10.09
C LEU A 162 7.10 20.28 11.46
N GLU A 163 7.75 19.69 12.46
CA GLU A 163 7.76 20.21 13.82
C GLU A 163 8.33 21.63 13.93
N PRO A 164 9.46 21.97 13.25
CA PRO A 164 9.98 23.34 13.27
C PRO A 164 9.07 24.38 12.61
N LEU A 165 8.11 23.94 11.80
CA LEU A 165 7.11 24.78 11.14
C LEU A 165 5.86 25.02 12.00
N GLY A 166 5.75 24.34 13.16
CA GLY A 166 4.59 24.38 14.02
C GLY A 166 3.47 23.42 13.61
N HIS A 167 3.78 22.42 12.78
CA HIS A 167 2.83 21.42 12.31
C HIS A 167 3.17 20.00 12.80
N PRO A 168 3.15 19.68 14.10
CA PRO A 168 3.49 18.36 14.59
C PRO A 168 2.56 17.29 14.01
N ARG A 169 3.15 16.28 13.39
CA ARG A 169 2.43 15.11 12.81
C ARG A 169 3.21 13.86 13.21
N PRO A 170 3.06 13.40 14.48
CA PRO A 170 3.80 12.25 14.96
C PRO A 170 3.48 10.99 14.16
N MET A 171 4.53 10.22 13.89
CA MET A 171 4.49 8.95 13.18
C MET A 171 5.07 7.85 14.06
N GLN A 172 4.44 6.70 14.06
CA GLN A 172 4.94 5.50 14.72
C GLN A 172 5.46 4.52 13.65
N PRO A 173 6.69 4.02 13.78
CA PRO A 173 7.16 2.92 12.96
C PRO A 173 6.39 1.64 13.30
N VAL A 174 6.02 0.89 12.27
CA VAL A 174 5.42 -0.44 12.39
C VAL A 174 6.15 -1.36 11.43
N LEU A 175 6.92 -2.27 12.00
CA LEU A 175 7.69 -3.23 11.23
C LEU A 175 6.77 -4.29 10.60
N GLY A 176 7.17 -4.80 9.48
CA GLY A 176 6.54 -5.94 8.84
C GLY A 176 7.56 -6.84 8.20
N GLN A 177 7.49 -8.11 8.51
CA GLN A 177 8.32 -9.16 7.94
C GLN A 177 7.57 -9.93 6.86
N ALA A 178 8.27 -10.39 5.85
CA ALA A 178 7.74 -11.24 4.80
C ALA A 178 8.77 -12.28 4.37
N LEU A 179 8.28 -13.39 3.82
CA LEU A 179 9.08 -14.54 3.38
C LEU A 179 8.79 -14.86 1.92
N ARG A 180 9.82 -15.32 1.21
CA ARG A 180 9.70 -16.07 -0.04
C ARG A 180 9.95 -17.53 0.27
N LEU A 181 9.00 -18.35 -0.09
CA LEU A 181 9.00 -19.78 0.22
C LEU A 181 9.05 -20.61 -1.05
N GLU A 182 9.84 -21.68 -1.03
CA GLU A 182 9.84 -22.73 -2.04
C GLU A 182 8.92 -23.86 -1.59
N ILE A 183 7.92 -24.17 -2.39
CA ILE A 183 6.94 -25.23 -2.13
C ILE A 183 7.39 -26.49 -2.83
N THR A 184 7.84 -27.47 -2.07
CA THR A 184 8.36 -28.75 -2.58
C THR A 184 7.28 -29.82 -2.71
N SER A 185 6.18 -29.69 -1.96
CA SER A 185 5.00 -30.58 -1.99
C SER A 185 3.76 -29.74 -1.75
N GLY A 186 2.73 -29.87 -2.56
CA GLY A 186 1.52 -29.05 -2.34
C GLY A 186 0.70 -28.84 -3.59
N PRO A 187 0.03 -27.71 -3.74
CA PRO A 187 -0.78 -27.45 -4.92
C PRO A 187 0.03 -27.62 -6.20
N THR A 188 -0.46 -28.45 -7.08
CA THR A 188 0.20 -28.70 -8.38
C THR A 188 -0.26 -27.73 -9.45
N ASP A 189 -1.40 -27.12 -9.27
CA ASP A 189 -2.00 -26.17 -10.20
C ASP A 189 -2.02 -24.74 -9.62
N TRP A 190 -0.86 -24.09 -9.69
CA TRP A 190 -0.73 -22.68 -9.31
C TRP A 190 -1.44 -21.72 -10.26
N MET A 191 -1.81 -22.18 -11.47
CA MET A 191 -2.53 -21.37 -12.44
C MET A 191 -4.00 -21.14 -12.05
N SER A 192 -4.57 -22.07 -11.26
CA SER A 192 -5.93 -21.91 -10.72
C SER A 192 -5.98 -21.08 -9.42
N TRP A 193 -4.81 -20.71 -8.87
CA TRP A 193 -4.76 -19.92 -7.65
C TRP A 193 -5.17 -18.47 -7.90
N PRO A 194 -5.82 -17.83 -6.90
CA PRO A 194 -6.05 -16.39 -6.94
C PRO A 194 -4.71 -15.65 -6.92
N ALA A 195 -4.66 -14.47 -7.51
CA ALA A 195 -3.47 -13.61 -7.46
C ALA A 195 -3.05 -13.27 -6.02
N VAL A 196 -4.00 -13.26 -5.09
CA VAL A 196 -3.76 -13.12 -3.64
C VAL A 196 -4.76 -14.01 -2.88
N LEU A 197 -4.25 -14.92 -2.07
CA LEU A 197 -5.04 -15.63 -1.07
C LEU A 197 -4.76 -15.01 0.29
N VAL A 198 -5.81 -14.63 1.01
CA VAL A 198 -5.71 -14.06 2.36
C VAL A 198 -6.25 -15.05 3.38
N HIS A 199 -5.42 -15.43 4.34
CA HIS A 199 -5.82 -16.27 5.46
C HIS A 199 -5.22 -15.77 6.76
N ARG A 200 -6.00 -15.71 7.85
CA ARG A 200 -5.54 -15.18 9.16
C ARG A 200 -4.90 -13.78 9.07
N GLY A 201 -5.31 -12.95 8.12
CA GLY A 201 -4.74 -11.61 7.92
C GLY A 201 -3.40 -11.57 7.16
N TYR A 202 -2.84 -12.73 6.81
CA TYR A 202 -1.63 -12.85 6.00
C TYR A 202 -1.98 -13.09 4.54
N ASN A 203 -1.15 -12.56 3.64
CA ASN A 203 -1.28 -12.76 2.21
C ASN A 203 -0.36 -13.90 1.76
N LEU A 204 -0.90 -14.82 0.98
CA LEU A 204 -0.14 -15.79 0.22
C LEU A 204 -0.27 -15.41 -1.25
N ILE A 205 0.87 -15.18 -1.89
CA ILE A 205 0.93 -14.64 -3.23
C ILE A 205 1.79 -15.59 -4.07
N PRO A 206 1.25 -16.27 -5.08
CA PRO A 206 2.05 -17.05 -6.01
C PRO A 206 3.15 -16.20 -6.65
N ASP A 207 4.39 -16.70 -6.67
CA ASP A 207 5.56 -16.00 -7.18
C ASP A 207 6.34 -16.89 -8.17
N GLY A 208 5.66 -17.26 -9.25
CA GLY A 208 6.20 -18.17 -10.25
C GLY A 208 6.25 -19.63 -9.80
N HIS A 209 7.00 -20.44 -10.52
CA HIS A 209 7.03 -21.90 -10.41
C HIS A 209 7.37 -22.43 -9.00
N GLY A 210 6.34 -22.80 -8.25
CA GLY A 210 6.51 -23.41 -6.93
C GLY A 210 6.94 -22.46 -5.81
N HIS A 211 6.89 -21.14 -6.02
CA HIS A 211 7.21 -20.17 -4.98
C HIS A 211 5.97 -19.43 -4.51
N VAL A 212 6.00 -19.02 -3.24
CA VAL A 212 4.93 -18.20 -2.60
C VAL A 212 5.59 -17.10 -1.77
N LEU A 213 5.11 -15.87 -1.94
CA LEU A 213 5.38 -14.80 -1.00
C LEU A 213 4.35 -14.89 0.13
N LEU A 214 4.83 -14.98 1.37
CA LEU A 214 4.01 -14.98 2.58
C LEU A 214 4.26 -13.68 3.36
N GLY A 215 3.22 -12.89 3.59
CA GLY A 215 3.37 -11.60 4.25
C GLY A 215 2.05 -10.94 4.65
N ALA A 216 2.12 -10.03 5.58
CA ALA A 216 3.29 -9.64 6.35
C ALA A 216 2.88 -9.46 7.80
N THR A 217 3.84 -9.61 8.68
CA THR A 217 3.63 -9.33 10.10
C THR A 217 3.27 -7.86 10.33
N VAL A 218 2.76 -7.57 11.51
CA VAL A 218 2.43 -6.22 11.97
C VAL A 218 2.97 -6.06 13.38
N GLU A 219 4.16 -5.47 13.48
CA GLU A 219 4.92 -5.36 14.73
C GLU A 219 5.08 -3.88 15.09
N PRO A 220 4.55 -3.45 16.23
CA PRO A 220 4.81 -2.09 16.71
C PRO A 220 6.30 -1.88 17.00
N GLY A 221 6.88 -0.78 16.50
CA GLY A 221 8.28 -0.47 16.66
C GLY A 221 9.14 -0.78 15.43
N GLU A 222 10.45 -0.84 15.64
CA GLU A 222 11.47 -0.96 14.58
C GLU A 222 12.19 -2.30 14.58
N ARG A 223 12.10 -3.05 15.66
CA ARG A 223 12.81 -4.32 15.82
C ARG A 223 11.91 -5.48 15.44
N SER A 224 12.44 -6.41 14.69
CA SER A 224 11.79 -7.66 14.35
C SER A 224 11.82 -8.61 15.53
N GLU A 225 10.70 -9.28 15.78
CA GLU A 225 10.56 -10.31 16.80
C GLU A 225 10.39 -11.69 16.14
N PRO A 226 10.94 -12.76 16.72
CA PRO A 226 10.78 -14.12 16.18
C PRO A 226 9.33 -14.63 16.24
N GLU A 227 8.59 -14.30 17.29
CA GLU A 227 7.24 -14.83 17.53
C GLU A 227 6.24 -14.41 16.43
N PRO A 228 6.10 -13.12 16.03
CA PRO A 228 5.22 -12.74 14.95
C PRO A 228 5.58 -13.41 13.62
N LEU A 229 6.88 -13.62 13.36
CA LEU A 229 7.33 -14.31 12.16
C LEU A 229 6.91 -15.80 12.18
N GLN A 230 7.01 -16.47 13.33
CA GLN A 230 6.57 -17.84 13.48
C GLN A 230 5.05 -17.98 13.39
N LEU A 231 4.29 -17.09 14.03
CA LEU A 231 2.83 -17.06 13.90
C LEU A 231 2.41 -16.90 12.43
N MET A 232 3.03 -15.99 11.70
CA MET A 232 2.80 -15.83 10.26
C MET A 232 3.17 -17.09 9.49
N ARG A 233 4.33 -17.67 9.76
CA ARG A 233 4.85 -18.87 9.08
C ARG A 233 3.91 -20.07 9.24
N HIS A 234 3.28 -20.21 10.39
CA HIS A 234 2.33 -21.27 10.71
C HIS A 234 0.86 -20.86 10.51
N LEU A 235 0.58 -19.64 10.04
CA LEU A 235 -0.78 -19.09 9.92
C LEU A 235 -1.58 -19.31 11.21
N GLU A 236 -0.98 -18.99 12.35
CA GLU A 236 -1.58 -19.22 13.67
C GLU A 236 -2.05 -20.68 13.83
N ASP A 237 -1.20 -21.64 13.55
CA ASP A 237 -1.40 -23.09 13.56
C ASP A 237 -2.38 -23.65 12.51
N SER A 238 -2.90 -22.82 11.62
CA SER A 238 -3.81 -23.24 10.54
C SER A 238 -3.10 -23.51 9.20
N ALA A 239 -1.78 -23.43 9.14
CA ALA A 239 -1.03 -23.68 7.90
C ALA A 239 -1.16 -25.14 7.46
N PRO A 240 -1.45 -25.41 6.19
CA PRO A 240 -1.40 -26.77 5.65
C PRO A 240 0.03 -27.31 5.67
N GLU A 241 0.16 -28.64 5.63
CA GLU A 241 1.45 -29.32 5.73
C GLU A 241 2.46 -28.84 4.68
N TRP A 242 2.02 -28.67 3.44
CA TRP A 242 2.88 -28.19 2.36
C TRP A 242 3.48 -26.80 2.64
N LEU A 243 2.73 -25.93 3.33
CA LEU A 243 3.22 -24.59 3.70
C LEU A 243 4.17 -24.67 4.91
N ARG A 244 3.84 -25.51 5.90
CA ARG A 244 4.72 -25.74 7.05
C ARG A 244 6.09 -26.29 6.68
N ASN A 245 6.12 -27.18 5.68
CA ASN A 245 7.34 -27.83 5.20
C ASN A 245 8.08 -27.01 4.12
N ALA A 246 7.52 -25.90 3.67
CA ALA A 246 8.13 -25.08 2.63
C ALA A 246 9.49 -24.52 3.09
N LYS A 247 10.46 -24.48 2.19
CA LYS A 247 11.79 -23.95 2.44
C LYS A 247 11.78 -22.41 2.36
N VAL A 248 12.38 -21.75 3.32
CA VAL A 248 12.59 -20.30 3.26
C VAL A 248 13.73 -19.99 2.32
N LEU A 249 13.45 -19.25 1.25
CA LEU A 249 14.45 -18.78 0.30
C LEU A 249 14.94 -17.38 0.67
N GLU A 250 14.02 -16.49 1.01
CA GLU A 250 14.32 -15.11 1.33
C GLU A 250 13.48 -14.64 2.52
N HIS A 251 14.05 -13.75 3.32
CA HIS A 251 13.40 -13.06 4.41
C HIS A 251 13.77 -11.58 4.32
N TRP A 252 12.77 -10.71 4.39
CA TRP A 252 12.98 -9.27 4.46
C TRP A 252 12.01 -8.61 5.42
N SER A 253 12.36 -7.41 5.83
CA SER A 253 11.50 -6.56 6.67
C SER A 253 11.53 -5.12 6.19
N GLY A 254 10.52 -4.35 6.62
CA GLY A 254 10.43 -2.94 6.31
C GLY A 254 9.56 -2.19 7.31
N LEU A 255 9.84 -0.91 7.48
CA LEU A 255 9.10 -0.03 8.37
C LEU A 255 7.98 0.70 7.62
N ARG A 256 6.82 0.75 8.24
CA ARG A 256 5.65 1.48 7.76
C ARG A 256 5.40 2.68 8.66
N ALA A 257 5.20 3.85 8.06
CA ALA A 257 4.83 5.05 8.78
C ALA A 257 3.34 5.03 9.15
N ARG A 258 3.02 4.91 10.43
CA ARG A 258 1.65 4.98 10.94
C ARG A 258 1.43 6.31 11.64
N PRO A 259 0.47 7.15 11.20
CA PRO A 259 0.11 8.35 11.93
C PRO A 259 -0.40 8.01 13.34
N VAL A 260 0.05 8.80 14.33
CA VAL A 260 -0.43 8.70 15.72
C VAL A 260 -1.64 9.60 15.88
N GLU A 261 -2.71 9.09 16.52
CA GLU A 261 -3.97 9.79 16.81
C GLU A 261 -4.71 10.37 15.58
N ARG A 262 -4.27 10.01 14.38
CA ARG A 262 -4.89 10.44 13.12
C ARG A 262 -5.11 9.28 12.18
N PRO A 263 -6.19 9.29 11.39
CA PRO A 263 -6.42 8.23 10.39
C PRO A 263 -5.44 8.32 9.23
N ALA A 264 -4.85 7.17 8.87
CA ALA A 264 -4.01 7.05 7.66
C ALA A 264 -4.86 7.10 6.37
N PRO A 265 -4.34 7.67 5.27
CA PRO A 265 -3.12 8.47 5.15
C PRO A 265 -3.31 9.92 5.62
N LEU A 266 -2.21 10.65 5.84
CA LEU A 266 -2.25 12.10 6.02
C LEU A 266 -2.19 12.77 4.63
N LEU A 267 -3.30 13.37 4.22
CA LEU A 267 -3.40 14.22 3.02
C LEU A 267 -3.94 15.55 3.51
N GLU A 268 -3.07 16.54 3.64
CA GLU A 268 -3.38 17.81 4.30
C GLU A 268 -2.72 18.98 3.56
N ARG A 269 -3.45 20.06 3.38
CA ARG A 269 -2.89 21.36 3.05
C ARG A 269 -2.55 22.07 4.37
N LEU A 270 -1.28 22.20 4.67
CA LEU A 270 -0.81 22.74 5.94
C LEU A 270 -0.76 24.27 5.91
N GLU A 271 -0.23 24.81 4.82
CA GLU A 271 -0.12 26.25 4.54
C GLU A 271 -0.24 26.49 3.04
N PRO A 272 -0.37 27.76 2.59
CA PRO A 272 -0.21 28.08 1.17
C PRO A 272 1.13 27.56 0.66
N GLY A 273 1.11 26.74 -0.39
CA GLY A 273 2.32 26.13 -0.95
C GLY A 273 2.94 25.01 -0.10
N LEU A 274 2.31 24.53 0.99
CA LEU A 274 2.81 23.39 1.76
C LEU A 274 1.76 22.29 1.88
N LEU A 275 2.02 21.18 1.21
CA LEU A 275 1.16 19.99 1.21
C LEU A 275 1.85 18.82 1.92
N LEU A 276 1.05 18.00 2.59
CA LEU A 276 1.48 16.75 3.21
C LEU A 276 0.74 15.59 2.57
N ALA A 277 1.48 14.62 2.02
CA ALA A 277 0.93 13.39 1.42
C ALA A 277 1.73 12.18 1.89
N THR A 278 1.46 11.68 3.09
CA THR A 278 2.30 10.69 3.77
C THR A 278 1.50 9.77 4.72
N GLY A 279 2.18 8.89 5.43
CA GLY A 279 1.58 8.07 6.47
C GLY A 279 0.53 7.07 5.96
N HIS A 280 0.72 6.50 4.79
CA HIS A 280 -0.21 5.55 4.17
C HIS A 280 -0.30 4.20 4.90
N TYR A 281 0.64 3.93 5.80
CA TYR A 281 0.73 2.70 6.58
C TYR A 281 0.73 1.46 5.69
N ARG A 282 -0.34 0.64 5.72
CA ARG A 282 -0.44 -0.62 4.96
C ARG A 282 -1.04 -0.44 3.55
N ASN A 283 -1.38 0.76 3.15
CA ASN A 283 -2.15 1.02 1.94
C ASN A 283 -1.42 1.90 0.92
N GLY A 284 -0.10 2.03 1.01
CA GLY A 284 0.69 2.90 0.14
C GLY A 284 0.41 2.64 -1.33
N VAL A 285 0.68 1.43 -1.81
CA VAL A 285 0.44 1.04 -3.21
C VAL A 285 -1.02 1.24 -3.61
N LEU A 286 -1.95 0.68 -2.82
CA LEU A 286 -3.38 0.79 -3.12
C LEU A 286 -3.84 2.24 -3.33
N LEU A 287 -3.42 3.15 -2.45
CA LEU A 287 -3.92 4.53 -2.43
C LEU A 287 -3.11 5.51 -3.29
N THR A 288 -2.05 5.05 -3.95
CA THR A 288 -1.18 5.91 -4.77
C THR A 288 -1.96 6.73 -5.80
N PRO A 289 -2.86 6.18 -6.65
CA PRO A 289 -3.56 6.98 -7.65
C PRO A 289 -4.44 8.09 -7.04
N ALA A 290 -5.24 7.76 -6.03
CA ALA A 290 -6.11 8.76 -5.39
C ALA A 290 -5.31 9.80 -4.58
N THR A 291 -4.13 9.44 -4.08
CA THR A 291 -3.21 10.39 -3.42
C THR A 291 -2.62 11.37 -4.42
N ALA A 292 -2.16 10.86 -5.57
CA ALA A 292 -1.60 11.71 -6.63
C ALA A 292 -2.66 12.69 -7.17
N GLU A 293 -3.87 12.21 -7.45
CA GLU A 293 -4.98 13.06 -7.86
C GLU A 293 -5.31 14.15 -6.81
N TRP A 294 -5.31 13.78 -5.52
CA TRP A 294 -5.50 14.74 -4.44
C TRP A 294 -4.42 15.82 -4.43
N VAL A 295 -3.16 15.44 -4.62
CA VAL A 295 -2.02 16.39 -4.68
C VAL A 295 -2.18 17.32 -5.88
N GLU A 296 -2.44 16.78 -7.08
CA GLU A 296 -2.64 17.55 -8.31
C GLU A 296 -3.70 18.64 -8.15
N GLN A 297 -4.89 18.29 -7.63
CA GLN A 297 -5.98 19.22 -7.37
C GLN A 297 -5.55 20.39 -6.46
N HIS A 298 -4.75 20.12 -5.43
CA HIS A 298 -4.31 21.15 -4.48
C HIS A 298 -3.10 21.97 -4.98
N LEU A 299 -2.35 21.46 -5.98
CA LEU A 299 -1.32 22.24 -6.67
C LEU A 299 -1.96 23.27 -7.61
N GLU A 300 -3.00 22.89 -8.35
CA GLU A 300 -3.74 23.80 -9.26
C GLU A 300 -4.41 24.94 -8.49
N ASP A 301 -5.03 24.65 -7.36
CA ASP A 301 -5.61 25.67 -6.46
C ASP A 301 -4.57 26.69 -6.00
N SER A 302 -3.34 26.23 -5.72
CA SER A 302 -2.25 27.11 -5.26
C SER A 302 -1.77 28.07 -6.35
N VAL A 303 -1.66 27.59 -7.57
CA VAL A 303 -1.26 28.42 -8.74
C VAL A 303 -2.33 29.47 -9.04
N SER A 304 -3.61 29.10 -8.97
CA SER A 304 -4.72 30.02 -9.27
C SER A 304 -4.87 31.15 -8.23
N MET A 305 -4.43 30.95 -6.98
CA MET A 305 -4.41 32.02 -5.97
C MET A 305 -3.26 33.00 -6.16
N ILE A 306 -2.09 32.53 -6.59
CA ILE A 306 -0.91 33.37 -6.85
C ILE A 306 -1.16 34.30 -8.05
N THR A 307 -1.91 33.84 -9.05
CA THR A 307 -2.25 34.65 -10.25
C THR A 307 -3.37 35.67 -10.03
N ARG A 308 -4.06 35.65 -8.89
CA ARG A 308 -5.15 36.58 -8.52
C ARG A 308 -4.73 37.62 -7.45
N SER A 309 -3.54 37.52 -6.93
CA SER A 309 -2.93 38.48 -5.98
C SER A 309 -1.88 39.36 -6.67
#